data_16c403f98c8f5e0effd804848bcd531e
#
_entry.id   16c403f98c8f5e0effd804848bcd531e
#
_cell.length_a   1.000
_cell.length_b   1.000
_cell.length_c   1.000
_cell.angle_alpha   90.00
_cell.angle_beta   90.00
_cell.angle_gamma   90.00
#
_symmetry.space_group_name_H-M   'P 1'
#
loop_
_entity.id
_entity.type
_entity.pdbx_description
1 polymer ?
#
loop_
_entity_poly.entity_id
_entity_poly.type
_entity_poly.pdbx_seq_one_letter_code
_entity_poly.pdbx_strand_id
1 'polypeptide(L)'
;MASHSRDSNGHDTAVVVAHEIYGVNEHISGVAKMLRPYRCDVFTPGFLPSGVVYAREDESEAYRQFTRTPGVAGMGNALAQYAEGLRERYRRVLCIGFSVGATSTWLASGTGAVDGAVCFYGSRIRDHLDIQPTAPCLVIFAEQEPSFSVPAITERLVDRKGVVTEVHPCRHGFCDPGSPHYSAVHSRQAWTSATRFLGLSR
;
A
#
# COMPACT_ATOMS: atom_id res chain seq x y z
N MET A 1 26.02 -2.79 11.55
CA MET A 1 25.26 -1.90 12.46
C MET A 1 25.29 -0.50 11.85
N ALA A 2 24.26 -0.11 11.11
CA ALA A 2 24.15 1.23 10.54
C ALA A 2 23.41 2.10 11.56
N SER A 3 24.10 3.09 12.12
CA SER A 3 23.54 4.10 13.01
C SER A 3 22.54 4.94 12.23
N HIS A 4 21.26 4.74 12.45
CA HIS A 4 20.22 5.63 11.95
C HIS A 4 20.22 6.88 12.84
N SER A 5 20.69 7.98 12.26
CA SER A 5 20.63 9.30 12.86
C SER A 5 19.18 9.65 13.18
N ARG A 6 18.95 10.12 14.40
CA ARG A 6 17.68 10.67 14.88
C ARG A 6 17.41 12.01 14.19
N ASP A 7 16.80 11.99 13.03
CA ASP A 7 16.06 13.13 12.49
C ASP A 7 14.57 12.79 12.51
N SER A 8 14.04 12.56 13.71
CA SER A 8 12.58 12.54 13.90
C SER A 8 12.12 13.99 13.93
N ASN A 9 11.28 14.38 13.00
CA ASN A 9 10.56 15.66 13.01
C ASN A 9 9.58 15.78 14.21
N GLY A 10 9.70 14.92 15.21
CA GLY A 10 8.85 14.90 16.40
C GLY A 10 7.44 14.35 16.15
N HIS A 11 7.24 13.57 15.08
CA HIS A 11 5.94 12.96 14.81
C HIS A 11 5.77 11.61 15.53
N ASP A 12 4.56 11.38 16.06
CA ASP A 12 4.18 10.11 16.71
C ASP A 12 3.65 9.06 15.73
N THR A 13 3.51 9.43 14.45
CA THR A 13 2.93 8.60 13.40
C THR A 13 3.96 8.30 12.31
N ALA A 14 4.13 7.02 11.99
CA ALA A 14 4.83 6.54 10.82
C ALA A 14 3.83 6.09 9.74
N VAL A 15 4.14 6.39 8.48
CA VAL A 15 3.42 5.85 7.31
C VAL A 15 4.41 5.05 6.47
N VAL A 16 4.18 3.76 6.32
CA VAL A 16 4.97 2.89 5.45
C VAL A 16 4.24 2.76 4.11
N VAL A 17 4.93 3.08 3.02
CA VAL A 17 4.40 2.98 1.66
C VAL A 17 4.98 1.74 0.98
N ALA A 18 4.13 0.78 0.66
CA ALA A 18 4.48 -0.46 -0.01
C ALA A 18 4.32 -0.34 -1.53
N HIS A 19 5.43 -0.54 -2.24
CA HIS A 19 5.53 -0.34 -3.68
C HIS A 19 4.84 -1.45 -4.50
N GLU A 20 4.69 -1.20 -5.79
CA GLU A 20 4.24 -2.16 -6.81
C GLU A 20 5.38 -3.10 -7.23
N ILE A 21 5.15 -3.90 -8.28
CA ILE A 21 6.18 -4.80 -8.84
C ILE A 21 7.46 -4.06 -9.31
N TYR A 22 7.37 -2.76 -9.55
CA TYR A 22 8.46 -1.94 -10.09
C TYR A 22 9.51 -1.50 -9.04
N GLY A 23 9.28 -1.76 -7.74
CA GLY A 23 10.16 -1.25 -6.68
C GLY A 23 9.85 0.20 -6.29
N VAL A 24 10.79 0.85 -5.61
CA VAL A 24 10.65 2.24 -5.13
C VAL A 24 10.95 3.21 -6.27
N ASN A 25 10.01 3.32 -7.19
CA ASN A 25 10.08 4.16 -8.39
C ASN A 25 9.62 5.61 -8.12
N GLU A 26 9.48 6.40 -9.21
CA GLU A 26 9.02 7.79 -9.13
C GLU A 26 7.61 7.94 -8.55
N HIS A 27 6.70 6.99 -8.81
CA HIS A 27 5.36 6.97 -8.20
C HIS A 27 5.47 6.93 -6.68
N ILE A 28 6.18 5.95 -6.13
CA ILE A 28 6.34 5.77 -4.68
C ILE A 28 7.06 6.95 -4.04
N SER A 29 8.10 7.48 -4.69
CA SER A 29 8.79 8.69 -4.25
C SER A 29 7.87 9.92 -4.29
N GLY A 30 6.98 10.01 -5.28
CA GLY A 30 5.95 11.03 -5.39
C GLY A 30 4.93 10.96 -4.26
N VAL A 31 4.48 9.74 -3.91
CA VAL A 31 3.60 9.50 -2.76
C VAL A 31 4.26 9.97 -1.46
N ALA A 32 5.53 9.63 -1.24
CA ALA A 32 6.25 10.10 -0.05
C ALA A 32 6.32 11.64 0.00
N LYS A 33 6.59 12.30 -1.13
CA LYS A 33 6.59 13.77 -1.21
C LYS A 33 5.20 14.37 -0.93
N MET A 34 4.13 13.75 -1.46
CA MET A 34 2.75 14.20 -1.26
C MET A 34 2.32 14.08 0.21
N LEU A 35 2.84 13.11 0.94
CA LEU A 35 2.52 12.91 2.36
C LEU A 35 3.30 13.82 3.31
N ARG A 36 4.39 14.48 2.88
CA ARG A 36 5.21 15.39 3.72
C ARG A 36 4.43 16.48 4.47
N PRO A 37 3.37 17.10 3.91
CA PRO A 37 2.60 18.12 4.63
C PRO A 37 1.78 17.57 5.81
N TYR A 38 1.66 16.25 5.92
CA TYR A 38 0.93 15.63 7.03
C TYR A 38 1.88 15.40 8.21
N ARG A 39 1.33 15.42 9.41
CA ARG A 39 2.10 15.21 10.66
C ARG A 39 2.48 13.74 10.85
N CYS A 40 3.34 13.24 9.97
CA CYS A 40 3.85 11.86 9.98
C CYS A 40 5.22 11.77 9.34
N ASP A 41 6.00 10.76 9.75
CA ASP A 41 7.21 10.36 9.06
C ASP A 41 6.88 9.27 8.03
N VAL A 42 7.40 9.42 6.80
CA VAL A 42 7.08 8.53 5.68
C VAL A 42 8.27 7.66 5.32
N PHE A 43 8.02 6.36 5.22
CA PHE A 43 9.00 5.34 4.90
C PHE A 43 8.61 4.61 3.62
N THR A 44 9.57 4.42 2.73
CA THR A 44 9.41 3.70 1.46
C THR A 44 10.43 2.58 1.37
N PRO A 45 10.31 1.50 2.18
CA PRO A 45 11.27 0.41 2.13
C PRO A 45 11.21 -0.31 0.77
N GLY A 46 12.38 -0.67 0.24
CA GLY A 46 12.48 -1.53 -0.94
C GLY A 46 12.39 -2.99 -0.53
N PHE A 47 11.43 -3.72 -1.08
CA PHE A 47 11.20 -5.14 -0.81
C PHE A 47 11.70 -6.06 -1.95
N LEU A 48 12.14 -5.49 -3.07
CA LEU A 48 12.78 -6.27 -4.14
C LEU A 48 14.26 -6.54 -3.81
N PRO A 49 14.81 -7.67 -4.27
CA PRO A 49 16.22 -7.97 -4.07
C PRO A 49 17.13 -6.83 -4.56
N SER A 50 18.16 -6.51 -3.77
CA SER A 50 19.16 -5.47 -4.11
C SER A 50 18.59 -4.07 -4.38
N GLY A 51 17.32 -3.80 -3.98
CA GLY A 51 16.67 -2.50 -4.20
C GLY A 51 16.48 -2.15 -5.68
N VAL A 52 16.35 -3.15 -6.54
CA VAL A 52 16.16 -2.94 -7.98
C VAL A 52 14.87 -2.15 -8.24
N VAL A 53 14.92 -1.28 -9.25
CA VAL A 53 13.77 -0.54 -9.78
C VAL A 53 13.62 -0.88 -11.25
N TYR A 54 12.43 -1.32 -11.65
CA TYR A 54 12.12 -1.65 -13.04
C TYR A 54 11.42 -0.48 -13.72
N ALA A 55 11.74 -0.28 -14.99
CA ALA A 55 10.96 0.59 -15.86
C ALA A 55 9.59 -0.05 -16.15
N ARG A 56 8.62 0.77 -16.54
CA ARG A 56 7.27 0.27 -16.80
C ARG A 56 7.20 -0.64 -18.04
N GLU A 57 8.08 -0.38 -19.00
CA GLU A 57 8.27 -1.19 -20.21
C GLU A 57 8.72 -2.61 -19.89
N ASP A 58 9.35 -2.80 -18.73
CA ASP A 58 9.85 -4.10 -18.24
C ASP A 58 8.82 -4.83 -17.35
N GLU A 59 7.52 -4.50 -17.45
CA GLU A 59 6.47 -5.05 -16.60
C GLU A 59 6.49 -6.57 -16.47
N SER A 60 6.66 -7.26 -17.58
CA SER A 60 6.69 -8.73 -17.60
C SER A 60 7.87 -9.30 -16.80
N GLU A 61 9.04 -8.67 -16.90
CA GLU A 61 10.23 -9.04 -16.11
C GLU A 61 10.03 -8.70 -14.63
N ALA A 62 9.56 -7.49 -14.34
CA ALA A 62 9.26 -7.04 -12.98
C ALA A 62 8.27 -7.98 -12.28
N TYR A 63 7.19 -8.36 -12.97
CA TYR A 63 6.20 -9.30 -12.43
C TYR A 63 6.80 -10.69 -12.19
N ARG A 64 7.59 -11.22 -13.13
CA ARG A 64 8.25 -12.51 -13.01
C ARG A 64 9.21 -12.53 -11.82
N GLN A 65 10.05 -11.50 -11.70
CA GLN A 65 11.02 -11.39 -10.60
C GLN A 65 10.32 -11.22 -9.26
N PHE A 66 9.32 -10.34 -9.17
CA PHE A 66 8.52 -10.18 -7.95
C PHE A 66 7.87 -11.49 -7.52
N THR A 67 7.28 -12.24 -8.45
CA THR A 67 6.60 -13.50 -8.16
C THR A 67 7.56 -14.58 -7.63
N ARG A 68 8.80 -14.58 -8.12
CA ARG A 68 9.86 -15.48 -7.64
C ARG A 68 10.37 -15.09 -6.26
N THR A 69 10.60 -13.79 -6.05
CA THR A 69 11.14 -13.23 -4.80
C THR A 69 10.88 -11.72 -4.76
N PRO A 70 10.15 -11.19 -3.74
CA PRO A 70 9.66 -11.90 -2.54
C PRO A 70 8.28 -12.58 -2.71
N GLY A 71 7.54 -12.31 -3.78
CA GLY A 71 6.12 -12.61 -3.91
C GLY A 71 5.26 -11.86 -2.89
N VAL A 72 3.94 -11.98 -3.00
CA VAL A 72 3.00 -11.25 -2.14
C VAL A 72 3.16 -11.61 -0.66
N ALA A 73 3.27 -12.90 -0.35
CA ALA A 73 3.39 -13.37 1.04
C ALA A 73 4.72 -12.94 1.66
N GLY A 74 5.83 -13.08 0.93
CA GLY A 74 7.14 -12.65 1.41
C GLY A 74 7.21 -11.15 1.65
N MET A 75 6.66 -10.35 0.73
CA MET A 75 6.55 -8.90 0.90
C MET A 75 5.62 -8.53 2.07
N GLY A 76 4.50 -9.24 2.26
CA GLY A 76 3.59 -9.03 3.38
C GLY A 76 4.26 -9.27 4.73
N ASN A 77 5.02 -10.36 4.85
CA ASN A 77 5.79 -10.66 6.06
C ASN A 77 6.89 -9.61 6.31
N ALA A 78 7.63 -9.22 5.28
CA ALA A 78 8.68 -8.20 5.40
C ALA A 78 8.10 -6.82 5.78
N LEU A 79 6.93 -6.48 5.24
CA LEU A 79 6.20 -5.25 5.58
C LEU A 79 5.75 -5.26 7.04
N ALA A 80 5.19 -6.38 7.52
CA ALA A 80 4.77 -6.53 8.91
C ALA A 80 5.97 -6.41 9.88
N GLN A 81 7.08 -7.07 9.58
CA GLN A 81 8.31 -6.96 10.37
C GLN A 81 8.87 -5.54 10.37
N TYR A 82 8.86 -4.85 9.22
CA TYR A 82 9.29 -3.47 9.12
C TYR A 82 8.42 -2.54 9.98
N ALA A 83 7.09 -2.71 9.89
CA ALA A 83 6.13 -1.95 10.68
C ALA A 83 6.31 -2.20 12.19
N GLU A 84 6.54 -3.45 12.60
CA GLU A 84 6.79 -3.80 14.01
C GLU A 84 8.05 -3.10 14.53
N GLY A 85 9.13 -3.07 13.75
CA GLY A 85 10.36 -2.35 14.13
C GLY A 85 10.17 -0.84 14.31
N LEU A 86 9.18 -0.24 13.68
CA LEU A 86 8.85 1.18 13.86
C LEU A 86 8.13 1.47 15.18
N ARG A 87 7.47 0.48 15.80
CA ARG A 87 6.73 0.64 17.06
C ARG A 87 7.59 1.04 18.25
N GLU A 88 8.90 0.81 18.19
CA GLU A 88 9.83 1.30 19.21
C GLU A 88 9.92 2.84 19.25
N ARG A 89 9.57 3.52 18.13
CA ARG A 89 9.72 4.95 17.95
C ARG A 89 8.43 5.69 17.70
N TYR A 90 7.41 5.01 17.17
CA TYR A 90 6.14 5.61 16.75
C TYR A 90 4.99 4.98 17.51
N ARG A 91 4.12 5.83 18.03
CA ARG A 91 2.87 5.39 18.69
C ARG A 91 1.91 4.77 17.72
N ARG A 92 1.97 5.20 16.45
CA ARG A 92 1.05 4.80 15.41
C ARG A 92 1.81 4.47 14.14
N VAL A 93 1.58 3.27 13.62
CA VAL A 93 2.20 2.79 12.37
C VAL A 93 1.09 2.49 11.38
N LEU A 94 1.09 3.20 10.26
CA LEU A 94 0.12 3.08 9.18
C LEU A 94 0.78 2.51 7.94
N CYS A 95 0.03 1.74 7.14
CA CYS A 95 0.51 1.23 5.86
C CYS A 95 -0.38 1.69 4.71
N ILE A 96 0.25 2.07 3.61
CA ILE A 96 -0.38 2.36 2.33
C ILE A 96 0.30 1.50 1.27
N GLY A 97 -0.45 0.74 0.51
CA GLY A 97 0.12 -0.11 -0.54
C GLY A 97 -0.58 0.03 -1.88
N PHE A 98 0.16 -0.27 -2.95
CA PHE A 98 -0.32 -0.19 -4.32
C PHE A 98 -0.14 -1.54 -5.02
N SER A 99 -1.16 -2.02 -5.75
CA SER A 99 -1.12 -3.28 -6.50
C SER A 99 -0.68 -4.48 -5.65
N VAL A 100 0.44 -5.09 -5.91
CA VAL A 100 1.01 -6.18 -5.07
C VAL A 100 1.36 -5.67 -3.66
N GLY A 101 1.81 -4.42 -3.53
CA GLY A 101 2.02 -3.76 -2.24
C GLY A 101 0.72 -3.57 -1.46
N ALA A 102 -0.40 -3.31 -2.14
CA ALA A 102 -1.71 -3.26 -1.51
C ALA A 102 -2.14 -4.63 -0.97
N THR A 103 -1.90 -5.70 -1.73
CA THR A 103 -2.17 -7.06 -1.26
C THR A 103 -1.26 -7.42 -0.08
N SER A 104 0.02 -7.01 -0.12
CA SER A 104 0.96 -7.21 0.99
C SER A 104 0.55 -6.39 2.23
N THR A 105 0.02 -5.18 2.04
CA THR A 105 -0.55 -4.35 3.11
C THR A 105 -1.80 -4.99 3.73
N TRP A 106 -2.64 -5.62 2.90
CA TRP A 106 -3.77 -6.42 3.38
C TRP A 106 -3.30 -7.57 4.26
N LEU A 107 -2.28 -8.33 3.86
CA LEU A 107 -1.70 -9.41 4.67
C LEU A 107 -1.14 -8.87 6.00
N ALA A 108 -0.37 -7.79 5.95
CA ALA A 108 0.21 -7.15 7.13
C ALA A 108 -0.87 -6.63 8.10
N SER A 109 -2.03 -6.19 7.60
CA SER A 109 -3.14 -5.72 8.44
C SER A 109 -3.74 -6.80 9.35
N GLY A 110 -3.57 -8.08 9.01
CA GLY A 110 -4.00 -9.21 9.82
C GLY A 110 -3.04 -9.61 10.94
N THR A 111 -1.84 -9.02 11.00
CA THR A 111 -0.78 -9.46 11.95
C THR A 111 -0.76 -8.69 13.27
N GLY A 112 -1.44 -7.55 13.37
CA GLY A 112 -1.35 -6.62 14.51
C GLY A 112 -0.18 -5.63 14.42
N ALA A 113 0.67 -5.71 13.39
CA ALA A 113 1.83 -4.83 13.22
C ALA A 113 1.46 -3.39 12.84
N VAL A 114 0.26 -3.15 12.31
CA VAL A 114 -0.19 -1.84 11.83
C VAL A 114 -1.46 -1.38 12.53
N ASP A 115 -1.64 -0.06 12.66
CA ASP A 115 -2.79 0.58 13.29
C ASP A 115 -3.84 1.09 12.29
N GLY A 116 -3.55 0.97 11.00
CA GLY A 116 -4.44 1.30 9.91
C GLY A 116 -3.81 1.01 8.56
N ALA A 117 -4.62 0.62 7.58
CA ALA A 117 -4.16 0.22 6.27
C ALA A 117 -5.00 0.83 5.15
N VAL A 118 -4.36 1.20 4.04
CA VAL A 118 -5.03 1.55 2.78
C VAL A 118 -4.43 0.76 1.64
N CYS A 119 -5.27 0.06 0.90
CA CYS A 119 -4.92 -0.85 -0.17
C CYS A 119 -5.46 -0.32 -1.51
N PHE A 120 -4.60 0.27 -2.35
CA PHE A 120 -4.97 0.76 -3.67
C PHE A 120 -4.85 -0.35 -4.72
N TYR A 121 -5.96 -0.68 -5.36
CA TYR A 121 -6.10 -1.64 -6.45
C TYR A 121 -5.34 -2.98 -6.24
N GLY A 122 -5.46 -3.54 -5.04
CA GLY A 122 -4.84 -4.81 -4.67
C GLY A 122 -5.54 -6.02 -5.28
N SER A 123 -5.21 -6.37 -6.52
CA SER A 123 -5.93 -7.40 -7.28
C SER A 123 -5.86 -8.80 -6.65
N ARG A 124 -4.76 -9.12 -5.96
CA ARG A 124 -4.58 -10.43 -5.32
C ARG A 124 -5.15 -10.54 -3.90
N ILE A 125 -5.80 -9.48 -3.37
CA ILE A 125 -6.60 -9.58 -2.13
C ILE A 125 -7.64 -10.69 -2.26
N ARG A 126 -8.17 -10.95 -3.48
CA ARG A 126 -9.10 -12.05 -3.77
C ARG A 126 -8.59 -13.44 -3.35
N ASP A 127 -7.27 -13.63 -3.34
CA ASP A 127 -6.62 -14.89 -3.00
C ASP A 127 -6.40 -15.04 -1.48
N HIS A 128 -6.69 -13.98 -0.69
CA HIS A 128 -6.41 -13.87 0.74
C HIS A 128 -7.62 -13.32 1.51
N LEU A 129 -8.81 -13.72 1.12
CA LEU A 129 -10.06 -13.30 1.77
C LEU A 129 -10.33 -14.04 3.10
N ASP A 130 -9.50 -14.97 3.49
CA ASP A 130 -9.46 -15.58 4.82
C ASP A 130 -8.82 -14.66 5.89
N ILE A 131 -7.98 -13.72 5.47
CA ILE A 131 -7.35 -12.75 6.38
C ILE A 131 -8.42 -11.85 6.99
N GLN A 132 -8.40 -11.74 8.33
CA GLN A 132 -9.19 -10.79 9.09
C GLN A 132 -8.27 -9.66 9.56
N PRO A 133 -8.40 -8.43 9.03
CA PRO A 133 -7.65 -7.28 9.53
C PRO A 133 -7.88 -7.06 11.02
N THR A 134 -6.82 -6.81 11.75
CA THR A 134 -6.85 -6.45 13.19
C THR A 134 -6.94 -4.93 13.38
N ALA A 135 -6.62 -4.17 12.34
CA ALA A 135 -6.72 -2.72 12.28
C ALA A 135 -7.72 -2.29 11.18
N PRO A 136 -8.27 -1.06 11.26
CA PRO A 136 -9.11 -0.51 10.18
C PRO A 136 -8.39 -0.56 8.83
N CYS A 137 -9.09 -1.05 7.80
CA CYS A 137 -8.55 -1.23 6.46
C CYS A 137 -9.49 -0.65 5.40
N LEU A 138 -8.98 0.29 4.60
CA LEU A 138 -9.67 0.81 3.42
C LEU A 138 -9.12 0.13 2.17
N VAL A 139 -9.99 -0.53 1.41
CA VAL A 139 -9.63 -1.18 0.15
C VAL A 139 -10.26 -0.41 -1.00
N ILE A 140 -9.43 0.21 -1.82
CA ILE A 140 -9.83 1.01 -2.96
C ILE A 140 -9.58 0.22 -4.24
N PHE A 141 -10.64 -0.08 -4.98
CA PHE A 141 -10.57 -0.81 -6.24
C PHE A 141 -10.74 0.11 -7.45
N ALA A 142 -10.11 -0.26 -8.54
CA ALA A 142 -10.51 0.18 -9.87
C ALA A 142 -11.66 -0.71 -10.35
N GLU A 143 -12.71 -0.14 -10.93
CA GLU A 143 -13.88 -0.90 -11.42
C GLU A 143 -13.49 -1.85 -12.56
N GLN A 144 -12.57 -1.40 -13.42
CA GLN A 144 -12.15 -2.13 -14.61
C GLN A 144 -10.85 -2.92 -14.34
N GLU A 145 -10.96 -4.01 -13.62
CA GLU A 145 -9.86 -4.94 -13.36
C GLU A 145 -9.98 -6.16 -14.30
N PRO A 146 -8.97 -6.42 -15.15
CA PRO A 146 -9.07 -7.48 -16.16
C PRO A 146 -9.00 -8.89 -15.57
N SER A 147 -8.47 -9.06 -14.38
CA SER A 147 -8.14 -10.37 -13.81
C SER A 147 -9.17 -10.91 -12.82
N PHE A 148 -10.20 -10.11 -12.43
CA PHE A 148 -11.23 -10.53 -11.48
C PHE A 148 -12.46 -9.62 -11.51
N SER A 149 -13.55 -10.09 -10.88
CA SER A 149 -14.79 -9.32 -10.70
C SER A 149 -14.69 -8.49 -9.41
N VAL A 150 -14.62 -7.17 -9.53
CA VAL A 150 -14.60 -6.25 -8.39
C VAL A 150 -15.87 -6.36 -7.55
N PRO A 151 -17.10 -6.42 -8.14
CA PRO A 151 -18.32 -6.64 -7.37
C PRO A 151 -18.28 -7.91 -6.51
N ALA A 152 -17.78 -9.03 -7.04
CA ALA A 152 -17.71 -10.28 -6.30
C ALA A 152 -16.74 -10.21 -5.09
N ILE A 153 -15.69 -9.39 -5.16
CA ILE A 153 -14.76 -9.19 -4.05
C ILE A 153 -15.35 -8.22 -3.02
N THR A 154 -15.92 -7.11 -3.47
CA THR A 154 -16.51 -6.11 -2.56
C THR A 154 -17.67 -6.70 -1.77
N GLU A 155 -18.50 -7.55 -2.36
CA GLU A 155 -19.56 -8.31 -1.67
C GLU A 155 -19.01 -9.18 -0.53
N ARG A 156 -17.86 -9.80 -0.72
CA ARG A 156 -17.20 -10.62 0.31
C ARG A 156 -16.49 -9.79 1.41
N LEU A 157 -16.23 -8.51 1.14
CA LEU A 157 -15.55 -7.61 2.07
C LEU A 157 -16.52 -6.72 2.86
N VAL A 158 -17.74 -6.47 2.36
CA VAL A 158 -18.67 -5.46 2.89
C VAL A 158 -19.04 -5.69 4.36
N ASP A 159 -19.21 -6.94 4.79
CA ASP A 159 -19.59 -7.30 6.16
C ASP A 159 -18.39 -7.56 7.08
N ARG A 160 -17.16 -7.35 6.60
CA ARG A 160 -15.97 -7.56 7.41
C ARG A 160 -15.75 -6.41 8.38
N LYS A 161 -15.69 -6.73 9.65
CA LYS A 161 -15.44 -5.75 10.70
C LYS A 161 -14.14 -4.98 10.44
N GLY A 162 -14.23 -3.65 10.43
CA GLY A 162 -13.08 -2.78 10.24
C GLY A 162 -12.62 -2.62 8.79
N VAL A 163 -13.31 -3.23 7.83
CA VAL A 163 -13.01 -3.11 6.39
C VAL A 163 -14.01 -2.16 5.74
N VAL A 164 -13.50 -1.22 4.97
CA VAL A 164 -14.28 -0.32 4.11
C VAL A 164 -13.81 -0.51 2.67
N THR A 165 -14.73 -0.59 1.72
CA THR A 165 -14.41 -0.68 0.30
C THR A 165 -14.86 0.57 -0.43
N GLU A 166 -14.05 1.00 -1.41
CA GLU A 166 -14.35 2.11 -2.32
C GLU A 166 -14.01 1.67 -3.74
N VAL A 167 -14.85 1.99 -4.73
CA VAL A 167 -14.66 1.62 -6.14
C VAL A 167 -14.66 2.88 -6.98
N HIS A 168 -13.67 3.04 -7.85
CA HIS A 168 -13.58 4.13 -8.81
C HIS A 168 -13.79 3.61 -10.24
N PRO A 169 -14.49 4.34 -11.12
CA PRO A 169 -14.73 3.96 -12.53
C PRO A 169 -13.46 4.16 -13.38
N CYS A 170 -12.42 3.46 -13.00
CA CYS A 170 -11.06 3.55 -13.54
C CYS A 170 -10.50 2.17 -13.85
N ARG A 171 -9.28 2.15 -14.39
CA ARG A 171 -8.47 0.95 -14.58
C ARG A 171 -7.38 0.85 -13.52
N HIS A 172 -6.79 -0.35 -13.39
CA HIS A 172 -5.65 -0.61 -12.52
C HIS A 172 -4.53 0.43 -12.70
N GLY A 173 -3.96 0.91 -11.59
CA GLY A 173 -2.89 1.91 -11.63
C GLY A 173 -3.37 3.36 -11.79
N PHE A 174 -4.66 3.65 -11.59
CA PHE A 174 -5.22 5.01 -11.81
C PHE A 174 -4.67 6.09 -10.87
N CYS A 175 -3.99 5.74 -9.79
CA CYS A 175 -3.34 6.68 -8.88
C CYS A 175 -1.87 6.96 -9.23
N ASP A 176 -1.26 6.23 -10.16
CA ASP A 176 0.12 6.43 -10.57
C ASP A 176 0.21 7.37 -11.77
N PRO A 177 0.81 8.58 -11.62
CA PRO A 177 0.97 9.52 -12.73
C PRO A 177 1.74 8.99 -13.93
N GLY A 178 2.60 7.97 -13.74
CA GLY A 178 3.32 7.30 -14.82
C GLY A 178 2.51 6.20 -15.53
N SER A 179 1.31 5.88 -15.03
CA SER A 179 0.45 4.88 -15.65
C SER A 179 -0.33 5.43 -16.84
N PRO A 180 -0.50 4.67 -17.93
CA PRO A 180 -1.39 5.07 -19.04
C PRO A 180 -2.88 5.14 -18.59
N HIS A 181 -3.18 4.64 -17.42
CA HIS A 181 -4.53 4.64 -16.84
C HIS A 181 -4.71 5.69 -15.74
N TYR A 182 -3.74 6.61 -15.58
CA TYR A 182 -3.81 7.66 -14.57
C TYR A 182 -5.06 8.54 -14.75
N SER A 183 -5.74 8.78 -13.64
CA SER A 183 -6.87 9.68 -13.57
C SER A 183 -6.68 10.69 -12.44
N ALA A 184 -6.34 11.92 -12.78
CA ALA A 184 -6.09 12.98 -11.78
C ALA A 184 -7.30 13.24 -10.88
N VAL A 185 -8.52 13.11 -11.41
CA VAL A 185 -9.77 13.33 -10.66
C VAL A 185 -9.96 12.23 -9.64
N HIS A 186 -9.97 10.97 -10.09
CA HIS A 186 -10.22 9.82 -9.21
C HIS A 186 -9.05 9.54 -8.27
N SER A 187 -7.81 9.80 -8.69
CA SER A 187 -6.64 9.75 -7.81
C SER A 187 -6.81 10.73 -6.64
N ARG A 188 -7.21 11.98 -6.91
CA ARG A 188 -7.45 12.97 -5.85
C ARG A 188 -8.57 12.55 -4.90
N GLN A 189 -9.67 11.99 -5.41
CA GLN A 189 -10.78 11.48 -4.60
C GLN A 189 -10.30 10.34 -3.69
N ALA A 190 -9.65 9.33 -4.26
CA ALA A 190 -9.12 8.18 -3.54
C ALA A 190 -8.11 8.60 -2.44
N TRP A 191 -7.23 9.56 -2.73
CA TRP A 191 -6.31 10.10 -1.73
C TRP A 191 -7.02 10.91 -0.64
N THR A 192 -8.10 11.62 -0.95
CA THR A 192 -8.93 12.31 0.04
C THR A 192 -9.57 11.29 0.99
N SER A 193 -10.12 10.20 0.45
CA SER A 193 -10.66 9.11 1.25
C SER A 193 -9.57 8.45 2.10
N ALA A 194 -8.43 8.13 1.52
CA ALA A 194 -7.30 7.47 2.19
C ALA A 194 -6.77 8.29 3.38
N THR A 195 -6.47 9.58 3.18
CA THR A 195 -5.93 10.44 4.23
C THR A 195 -6.93 10.71 5.34
N ARG A 196 -8.22 10.88 4.99
CA ARG A 196 -9.31 10.98 5.97
C ARG A 196 -9.46 9.70 6.78
N PHE A 197 -9.50 8.55 6.10
CA PHE A 197 -9.64 7.23 6.75
C PHE A 197 -8.51 6.97 7.73
N LEU A 198 -7.29 7.27 7.34
CA LEU A 198 -6.11 7.16 8.21
C LEU A 198 -6.03 8.27 9.27
N GLY A 199 -6.93 9.26 9.28
CA GLY A 199 -6.88 10.38 10.22
C GLY A 199 -5.57 11.19 10.12
N LEU A 200 -5.01 11.31 8.92
CA LEU A 200 -3.83 12.13 8.68
C LEU A 200 -4.27 13.59 8.59
N SER A 201 -3.68 14.45 9.45
CA SER A 201 -3.91 15.90 9.48
C SER A 201 -2.65 16.65 9.02
N ARG A 202 -2.83 17.77 8.35
CA ARG A 202 -1.75 18.69 7.96
C ARG A 202 -1.37 19.62 9.11
#